data_363e572f4ebe71a6ad4066477c513bee
#
_entry.id   363e572f4ebe71a6ad4066477c513bee
#
_cell.length_a   1.000
_cell.length_b   1.000
_cell.length_c   1.000
_cell.angle_alpha   90.00
_cell.angle_beta   90.00
_cell.angle_gamma   90.00
#
_symmetry.space_group_name_H-M   'P 1'
#
loop_
_entity.id
_entity.type
_entity.pdbx_description
1 polymer ?
#
loop_
_entity_poly.entity_id
_entity_poly.type
_entity_poly.pdbx_seq_one_letter_code
_entity_poly.pdbx_strand_id
1 'polypeptide(L)'
;MKNSELLPFNRNRYYRGKMLTSADFEAEQLYTNNKRRFINQMIDGSGIVCGLNVISLDDLSVMIESGVAIDDAGREIVVENSIVKKLSTIDGFEQLRTNNASLCIRYSEEENQPVYSVNHQEGQKEYEHNRIQET
;
A
#
# COMPACT_ATOMS: atom_id res chain seq x y z
N MET A 1 -8.53 -16.17 -12.16
CA MET A 1 -9.19 -14.87 -12.44
C MET A 1 -10.31 -15.10 -13.43
N LYS A 2 -11.51 -14.60 -13.17
CA LYS A 2 -12.63 -14.71 -14.11
C LYS A 2 -12.54 -13.57 -15.14
N ASN A 3 -12.89 -13.82 -16.41
CA ASN A 3 -12.86 -12.77 -17.46
C ASN A 3 -13.69 -11.52 -17.13
N SER A 4 -14.66 -11.64 -16.21
CA SER A 4 -15.47 -10.51 -15.71
C SER A 4 -14.70 -9.51 -14.85
N GLU A 5 -13.46 -9.83 -14.44
CA GLU A 5 -12.59 -8.96 -13.65
C GLU A 5 -11.67 -8.11 -14.53
N LEU A 6 -11.67 -8.33 -15.84
CA LEU A 6 -10.93 -7.54 -16.79
C LEU A 6 -11.68 -6.24 -17.11
N LEU A 7 -11.37 -5.19 -16.36
CA LEU A 7 -12.00 -3.88 -16.54
C LEU A 7 -11.30 -3.07 -17.64
N PRO A 8 -12.04 -2.31 -18.45
CA PRO A 8 -11.45 -1.39 -19.41
C PRO A 8 -10.74 -0.25 -18.67
N PHE A 9 -9.55 0.11 -19.14
CA PHE A 9 -8.79 1.24 -18.61
C PHE A 9 -9.12 2.50 -19.39
N ASN A 10 -9.59 3.54 -18.66
CA ASN A 10 -9.83 4.86 -19.23
C ASN A 10 -8.67 5.78 -18.86
N ARG A 11 -8.18 6.53 -19.84
CA ARG A 11 -7.15 7.56 -19.64
C ARG A 11 -7.63 8.91 -20.11
N ASN A 12 -7.06 9.97 -19.55
CA ASN A 12 -7.33 11.32 -20.00
C ASN A 12 -6.91 11.52 -21.46
N ARG A 13 -7.72 12.28 -22.20
CA ARG A 13 -7.36 12.81 -23.50
C ARG A 13 -7.12 14.31 -23.36
N TYR A 14 -5.96 14.76 -23.77
CA TYR A 14 -5.58 16.16 -23.77
C TYR A 14 -5.80 16.78 -25.14
N TYR A 15 -6.32 17.99 -25.15
CA TYR A 15 -6.50 18.80 -26.34
C TYR A 15 -6.30 20.29 -26.00
N ARG A 16 -6.01 21.11 -26.99
CA ARG A 16 -5.79 22.55 -26.80
C ARG A 16 -7.05 23.21 -26.25
N GLY A 17 -6.89 23.93 -25.13
CA GLY A 17 -8.01 24.60 -24.45
C GLY A 17 -8.77 23.73 -23.42
N LYS A 18 -8.34 22.46 -23.18
CA LYS A 18 -8.89 21.68 -22.09
C LYS A 18 -8.53 22.33 -20.76
N MET A 19 -9.53 22.61 -19.94
CA MET A 19 -9.35 22.96 -18.54
C MET A 19 -9.01 21.71 -17.74
N LEU A 20 -7.93 21.75 -16.95
CA LEU A 20 -7.53 20.66 -16.07
C LEU A 20 -8.04 20.92 -14.66
N THR A 21 -8.67 19.92 -14.09
CA THR A 21 -9.21 19.92 -12.72
C THR A 21 -8.46 18.89 -11.86
N SER A 22 -8.65 18.94 -10.53
CA SER A 22 -8.11 17.90 -9.63
C SER A 22 -8.55 16.50 -10.06
N ALA A 23 -9.79 16.35 -10.53
CA ALA A 23 -10.33 15.08 -11.01
C ALA A 23 -9.57 14.53 -12.24
N ASP A 24 -9.06 15.38 -13.13
CA ASP A 24 -8.24 14.96 -14.26
C ASP A 24 -6.88 14.40 -13.78
N PHE A 25 -6.27 15.04 -12.79
CA PHE A 25 -5.00 14.58 -12.22
C PHE A 25 -5.19 13.26 -11.43
N GLU A 26 -6.25 13.15 -10.65
CA GLU A 26 -6.59 11.90 -9.96
C GLU A 26 -6.84 10.75 -10.94
N ALA A 27 -7.59 11.01 -12.02
CA ALA A 27 -7.85 10.02 -13.06
C ALA A 27 -6.56 9.55 -13.76
N GLU A 28 -5.58 10.43 -13.93
CA GLU A 28 -4.27 10.07 -14.49
C GLU A 28 -3.48 9.15 -13.55
N GLN A 29 -3.43 9.49 -12.26
CA GLN A 29 -2.78 8.64 -11.26
C GLN A 29 -3.47 7.29 -11.15
N LEU A 30 -4.80 7.29 -11.10
CA LEU A 30 -5.60 6.06 -11.00
C LEU A 30 -5.39 5.15 -12.22
N TYR A 31 -5.36 5.71 -13.43
CA TYR A 31 -5.08 4.95 -14.65
C TYR A 31 -3.72 4.25 -14.57
N THR A 32 -2.68 4.98 -14.20
CA THR A 32 -1.30 4.44 -14.12
C THR A 32 -1.19 3.37 -13.04
N ASN A 33 -1.72 3.63 -11.85
CA ASN A 33 -1.68 2.69 -10.74
C ASN A 33 -2.48 1.41 -11.04
N ASN A 34 -3.68 1.54 -11.56
CA ASN A 34 -4.53 0.39 -11.88
C ASN A 34 -3.90 -0.47 -12.98
N LYS A 35 -3.28 0.15 -13.98
CA LYS A 35 -2.62 -0.59 -15.05
C LYS A 35 -1.39 -1.36 -14.55
N ARG A 36 -0.59 -0.75 -13.68
CA ARG A 36 0.55 -1.41 -13.03
C ARG A 36 0.09 -2.58 -12.15
N ARG A 37 -0.90 -2.33 -11.28
CA ARG A 37 -1.48 -3.36 -10.41
C ARG A 37 -2.05 -4.53 -11.21
N PHE A 38 -2.74 -4.24 -12.31
CA PHE A 38 -3.26 -5.25 -13.21
C PHE A 38 -2.15 -6.12 -13.82
N ILE A 39 -1.05 -5.51 -14.29
CA ILE A 39 0.08 -6.23 -14.84
C ILE A 39 0.72 -7.12 -13.77
N ASN A 40 0.94 -6.60 -12.57
CA ASN A 40 1.49 -7.37 -11.46
C ASN A 40 0.62 -8.60 -11.16
N GLN A 41 -0.70 -8.42 -11.08
CA GLN A 41 -1.62 -9.54 -10.85
C GLN A 41 -1.57 -10.61 -11.95
N MET A 42 -1.49 -10.17 -13.21
CA MET A 42 -1.62 -11.08 -14.35
C MET A 42 -0.32 -11.83 -14.66
N ILE A 43 0.83 -11.23 -14.41
CA ILE A 43 2.14 -11.79 -14.76
C ILE A 43 2.81 -12.40 -13.54
N ASP A 44 2.90 -11.65 -12.45
CA ASP A 44 3.69 -12.05 -11.29
C ASP A 44 2.84 -12.77 -10.22
N GLY A 45 1.57 -12.42 -10.11
CA GLY A 45 0.71 -12.88 -9.02
C GLY A 45 1.10 -12.25 -7.67
N SER A 46 0.60 -12.81 -6.56
CA SER A 46 0.93 -12.37 -5.20
C SER A 46 2.05 -13.20 -4.59
N GLY A 47 2.92 -12.56 -3.81
CA GLY A 47 3.99 -13.23 -3.09
C GLY A 47 5.21 -12.35 -2.84
N ILE A 48 6.27 -12.98 -2.33
CA ILE A 48 7.55 -12.33 -2.09
C ILE A 48 8.33 -12.29 -3.41
N VAL A 49 8.72 -11.09 -3.81
CA VAL A 49 9.55 -10.87 -5.02
C VAL A 49 11.01 -11.08 -4.69
N CYS A 50 11.49 -10.46 -3.60
CA CYS A 50 12.87 -10.60 -3.13
C CYS A 50 13.00 -10.21 -1.66
N GLY A 51 14.02 -10.71 -0.99
CA GLY A 51 14.30 -10.41 0.41
C GLY A 51 13.20 -10.92 1.35
N LEU A 52 12.87 -10.15 2.37
CA LEU A 52 11.86 -10.45 3.39
C LEU A 52 12.13 -11.77 4.14
N ASN A 53 13.38 -12.20 4.22
CA ASN A 53 13.73 -13.37 5.03
C ASN A 53 13.51 -13.06 6.51
N VAL A 54 12.91 -14.01 7.21
CA VAL A 54 12.68 -13.92 8.64
C VAL A 54 13.70 -14.75 9.37
N ILE A 55 14.49 -14.08 10.21
CA ILE A 55 15.56 -14.68 10.99
C ILE A 55 15.15 -14.66 12.46
N SER A 56 15.14 -15.83 13.10
CA SER A 56 14.92 -15.92 14.53
C SER A 56 16.14 -15.41 15.27
N LEU A 57 15.92 -14.54 16.22
CA LEU A 57 16.92 -14.04 17.15
C LEU A 57 16.65 -14.61 18.56
N ASP A 58 17.60 -14.41 19.45
CA ASP A 58 17.41 -14.72 20.87
C ASP A 58 16.27 -13.87 21.48
N ASP A 59 15.77 -14.23 22.63
CA ASP A 59 14.72 -13.50 23.37
C ASP A 59 13.38 -13.33 22.66
N LEU A 60 12.94 -14.33 21.93
CA LEU A 60 11.66 -14.27 21.18
C LEU A 60 11.56 -13.05 20.25
N SER A 61 12.67 -12.69 19.64
CA SER A 61 12.73 -11.64 18.64
C SER A 61 12.93 -12.23 17.24
N VAL A 62 12.39 -11.56 16.25
CA VAL A 62 12.60 -11.87 14.84
C VAL A 62 13.14 -10.66 14.10
N MET A 63 14.06 -10.89 13.20
CA MET A 63 14.51 -9.90 12.25
C MET A 63 13.89 -10.20 10.89
N ILE A 64 13.30 -9.20 10.27
CA ILE A 64 12.78 -9.26 8.92
C ILE A 64 13.73 -8.45 8.05
N GLU A 65 14.30 -9.07 7.04
CA GLU A 65 15.18 -8.39 6.09
C GLU A 65 14.39 -7.44 5.19
N SER A 66 15.08 -6.43 4.66
CA SER A 66 14.53 -5.59 3.60
C SER A 66 14.13 -6.42 2.39
N GLY A 67 13.13 -5.96 1.66
CA GLY A 67 12.66 -6.69 0.48
C GLY A 67 11.36 -6.14 -0.08
N VAL A 68 10.83 -6.87 -1.04
CA VAL A 68 9.62 -6.48 -1.79
C VAL A 68 8.67 -7.66 -1.89
N ALA A 69 7.39 -7.39 -1.71
CA ALA A 69 6.31 -8.32 -1.97
C ALA A 69 5.21 -7.67 -2.82
N ILE A 70 4.38 -8.48 -3.42
CA ILE A 70 3.18 -8.06 -4.15
C ILE A 70 1.99 -8.73 -3.50
N ASP A 71 0.95 -7.95 -3.20
CA ASP A 71 -0.29 -8.47 -2.65
C ASP A 71 -1.27 -8.96 -3.74
N ASP A 72 -2.39 -9.53 -3.31
CA ASP A 72 -3.42 -10.07 -4.21
C ASP A 72 -4.07 -8.99 -5.10
N ALA A 73 -3.97 -7.73 -4.71
CA ALA A 73 -4.44 -6.58 -5.49
C ALA A 73 -3.39 -6.04 -6.46
N GLY A 74 -2.21 -6.65 -6.55
CA GLY A 74 -1.10 -6.22 -7.39
C GLY A 74 -0.35 -4.99 -6.87
N ARG A 75 -0.51 -4.67 -5.57
CA ARG A 75 0.17 -3.54 -4.94
C ARG A 75 1.54 -3.98 -4.43
N GLU A 76 2.54 -3.17 -4.69
CA GLU A 76 3.89 -3.42 -4.20
C GLU A 76 4.00 -3.02 -2.73
N ILE A 77 4.58 -3.90 -1.92
CA ILE A 77 4.91 -3.67 -0.52
C ILE A 77 6.43 -3.65 -0.40
N VAL A 78 6.99 -2.51 -0.03
CA VAL A 78 8.44 -2.32 0.05
C VAL A 78 8.86 -2.14 1.50
N VAL A 79 9.74 -3.02 1.97
CA VAL A 79 10.42 -2.88 3.26
C VAL A 79 11.83 -2.40 2.98
N GLU A 80 12.08 -1.10 3.17
CA GLU A 80 13.35 -0.47 2.83
C GLU A 80 14.50 -0.93 3.71
N ASN A 81 14.23 -1.08 5.01
CA ASN A 81 15.26 -1.44 5.99
C ASN A 81 14.84 -2.66 6.79
N SER A 82 15.82 -3.45 7.21
CA SER A 82 15.56 -4.58 8.10
C SER A 82 14.92 -4.11 9.41
N ILE A 83 13.92 -4.86 9.85
CA ILE A 83 13.13 -4.54 11.05
C ILE A 83 13.31 -5.65 12.07
N VAL A 84 13.58 -5.28 13.31
CA VAL A 84 13.60 -6.22 14.44
C VAL A 84 12.31 -6.04 15.25
N LYS A 85 11.60 -7.12 15.44
CA LYS A 85 10.37 -7.16 16.27
C LYS A 85 10.54 -8.17 17.40
N LYS A 86 10.26 -7.73 18.63
CA LYS A 86 10.19 -8.61 19.79
C LYS A 86 8.76 -9.13 19.90
N LEU A 87 8.55 -10.44 19.78
CA LEU A 87 7.21 -11.03 19.72
C LEU A 87 6.42 -10.79 21.01
N SER A 88 7.10 -10.76 22.16
CA SER A 88 6.46 -10.51 23.45
C SER A 88 5.88 -9.09 23.62
N THR A 89 6.24 -8.14 22.74
CA THR A 89 5.72 -6.76 22.78
C THR A 89 4.53 -6.55 21.84
N ILE A 90 4.13 -7.58 21.08
CA ILE A 90 3.00 -7.51 20.15
C ILE A 90 1.71 -7.76 20.94
N ASP A 91 0.73 -6.90 20.74
CA ASP A 91 -0.58 -7.04 21.36
C ASP A 91 -1.20 -8.42 21.05
N GLY A 92 -1.69 -9.07 22.10
CA GLY A 92 -2.28 -10.41 21.98
C GLY A 92 -1.27 -11.55 22.11
N PHE A 93 0.03 -11.31 22.26
CA PHE A 93 1.03 -12.37 22.46
C PHE A 93 0.72 -13.24 23.69
N GLU A 94 0.34 -12.63 24.82
CA GLU A 94 -0.01 -13.34 26.05
C GLU A 94 -1.30 -14.19 25.93
N GLN A 95 -2.11 -13.93 24.92
CA GLN A 95 -3.38 -14.62 24.66
C GLN A 95 -3.21 -15.78 23.67
N LEU A 96 -2.01 -16.01 23.16
CA LEU A 96 -1.72 -17.12 22.25
C LEU A 96 -2.04 -18.46 22.92
N ARG A 97 -2.95 -19.23 22.31
CA ARG A 97 -3.33 -20.58 22.76
C ARG A 97 -2.50 -21.69 22.10
N THR A 98 -1.70 -21.32 21.10
CA THR A 98 -0.88 -22.25 20.33
C THR A 98 0.55 -21.73 20.27
N ASN A 99 1.51 -22.63 20.07
CA ASN A 99 2.93 -22.26 19.91
C ASN A 99 3.27 -21.77 18.49
N ASN A 100 2.26 -21.59 17.64
CA ASN A 100 2.44 -21.17 16.25
C ASN A 100 1.91 -19.74 16.06
N ALA A 101 2.72 -18.89 15.44
CA ALA A 101 2.35 -17.55 15.02
C ALA A 101 2.69 -17.36 13.53
N SER A 102 1.84 -16.67 12.81
CA SER A 102 2.09 -16.27 11.42
C SER A 102 2.48 -14.80 11.38
N LEU A 103 3.59 -14.50 10.74
CA LEU A 103 4.00 -13.13 10.45
C LEU A 103 3.45 -12.73 9.09
N CYS A 104 2.69 -11.65 9.07
CA CYS A 104 2.08 -11.14 7.85
C CYS A 104 2.56 -9.70 7.58
N ILE A 105 2.66 -9.37 6.30
CA ILE A 105 2.89 -8.02 5.81
C ILE A 105 1.69 -7.61 4.96
N ARG A 106 1.29 -6.35 5.04
CA ARG A 106 0.21 -5.83 4.23
C ARG A 106 0.51 -4.41 3.77
N TYR A 107 -0.03 -4.06 2.63
CA TYR A 107 -0.02 -2.71 2.10
C TYR A 107 -0.88 -1.76 2.94
N SER A 108 -0.39 -0.56 3.19
CA SER A 108 -1.12 0.54 3.84
C SER A 108 -0.85 1.85 3.13
N GLU A 109 -1.78 2.78 3.20
CA GLU A 109 -1.64 4.14 2.71
C GLU A 109 -1.97 5.11 3.84
N GLU A 110 -1.15 6.12 4.01
CA GLU A 110 -1.35 7.17 5.01
C GLU A 110 -1.34 8.54 4.34
N GLU A 111 -2.36 9.35 4.65
CA GLU A 111 -2.40 10.75 4.23
C GLU A 111 -1.36 11.55 5.01
N ASN A 112 -0.55 12.32 4.29
CA ASN A 112 0.57 13.05 4.88
C ASN A 112 0.61 14.52 4.42
N GLN A 113 1.41 15.34 5.08
CA GLN A 113 1.57 16.76 4.81
C GLN A 113 0.24 17.55 4.88
N PRO A 114 -0.34 17.70 6.08
CA PRO A 114 -1.58 18.45 6.25
C PRO A 114 -1.40 19.92 5.86
N VAL A 115 -2.38 20.46 5.14
CA VAL A 115 -2.48 21.86 4.75
C VAL A 115 -3.84 22.42 5.14
N TYR A 116 -3.89 23.70 5.43
CA TYR A 116 -5.14 24.37 5.77
C TYR A 116 -6.05 24.44 4.54
N SER A 117 -7.30 24.02 4.69
CA SER A 117 -8.29 24.07 3.61
C SER A 117 -8.79 25.51 3.41
N VAL A 118 -8.63 26.04 2.18
CA VAL A 118 -9.04 27.41 1.83
C VAL A 118 -10.55 27.50 1.58
N ASN A 119 -11.20 26.38 1.23
CA ASN A 119 -12.62 26.29 0.91
C ASN A 119 -13.44 25.69 2.07
N HIS A 120 -13.14 26.11 3.28
CA HIS A 120 -13.82 25.61 4.47
C HIS A 120 -15.30 26.04 4.49
N GLN A 121 -16.22 25.09 4.45
CA GLN A 121 -17.63 25.31 4.78
C GLN A 121 -17.93 24.66 6.15
N GLU A 122 -18.87 25.25 6.90
CA GLU A 122 -19.27 24.69 8.20
C GLU A 122 -19.59 23.18 8.08
N GLY A 123 -18.85 22.35 8.85
CA GLY A 123 -18.98 20.90 8.85
C GLY A 123 -17.99 20.14 7.95
N GLN A 124 -17.10 20.81 7.23
CA GLN A 124 -16.03 20.19 6.46
C GLN A 124 -14.72 20.11 7.25
N LYS A 125 -13.81 19.23 6.79
CA LYS A 125 -12.46 19.11 7.40
C LYS A 125 -11.72 20.44 7.29
N GLU A 126 -11.13 20.88 8.37
CA GLU A 126 -10.33 22.10 8.46
C GLU A 126 -8.97 21.97 7.75
N TYR A 127 -8.49 20.72 7.62
CA TYR A 127 -7.22 20.36 6.97
C TYR A 127 -7.45 19.35 5.87
N GLU A 128 -6.68 19.52 4.79
CA GLU A 128 -6.50 18.56 3.70
C GLU A 128 -5.06 18.06 3.70
N HIS A 129 -4.79 16.96 3.00
CA HIS A 129 -3.45 16.39 2.93
C HIS A 129 -2.90 16.46 1.51
N ASN A 130 -1.64 16.88 1.37
CA ASN A 130 -1.00 17.05 0.06
C ASN A 130 -0.42 15.76 -0.49
N ARG A 131 -0.19 14.77 0.34
CA ARG A 131 0.51 13.54 -0.04
C ARG A 131 -0.17 12.30 0.54
N ILE A 132 -0.04 11.21 -0.19
CA ILE A 132 -0.31 9.86 0.28
C ILE A 132 1.03 9.14 0.34
N GLN A 133 1.35 8.57 1.49
CA GLN A 133 2.52 7.73 1.69
C GLN A 133 2.09 6.27 1.65
N GLU A 134 2.69 5.49 0.77
CA GLU A 134 2.53 4.03 0.71
C GLU A 134 3.49 3.38 1.73
N THR A 135 2.97 2.47 2.56
CA THR A 135 3.73 1.75 3.60
C THR A 135 3.34 0.28 3.69
#